data_296eefe75e829efc1a574c971fe32312
#
_entry.id   296eefe75e829efc1a574c971fe32312
#
_cell.length_a   1.000
_cell.length_b   1.000
_cell.length_c   1.000
_cell.angle_alpha   90.00
_cell.angle_beta   90.00
_cell.angle_gamma   90.00
#
_symmetry.space_group_name_H-M   'P 1'
#
loop_
_entity.id
_entity.type
_entity.pdbx_description
1 polymer ?
#
loop_
_entity_poly.entity_id
_entity_poly.type
_entity_poly.pdbx_seq_one_letter_code
_entity_poly.pdbx_strand_id
1 'polypeptide(L)'
;MVNEILPLIREHDRFFIITHIRPDGDALGSQLALGRFLEKLGKQVAMINSDAPPYNLDWLPGSEKVEVYDGALSQREAILEADVVFVLDTNDEDRLGHLGSTVRKTDAVKVLIDHHMEPEAWFDVPFVRNTAAATGSLIYEIIDAMDPSLIDAEIATALYTAIMTDTGSFRYSHVTPDLHRAIADILERGDIEPAPIHENIYDRKSMPGLRLLGRMLNRIRTRHNGQVAYSVVTQRMVDDTGA
;
A
#
# COMPACT_ATOMS: atom_id res chain seq x y z
N MET A 1 6.88 16.98 10.77
CA MET A 1 6.52 15.64 10.19
C MET A 1 7.11 15.50 8.80
N VAL A 2 6.58 16.01 7.68
CA VAL A 2 7.27 15.92 6.37
C VAL A 2 8.71 16.46 6.46
N ASN A 3 8.91 17.61 7.08
CA ASN A 3 10.24 18.22 7.27
C ASN A 3 11.25 17.38 8.06
N GLU A 4 10.83 16.33 8.75
CA GLU A 4 11.73 15.38 9.45
C GLU A 4 12.17 14.24 8.53
N ILE A 5 11.34 13.91 7.52
CA ILE A 5 11.60 12.84 6.55
C ILE A 5 12.52 13.32 5.42
N LEU A 6 12.32 14.56 4.93
CA LEU A 6 13.13 15.08 3.81
C LEU A 6 14.64 15.05 4.04
N PRO A 7 15.17 15.41 5.23
CA PRO A 7 16.61 15.26 5.53
C PRO A 7 17.07 13.79 5.45
N LEU A 8 16.28 12.84 5.98
CA LEU A 8 16.62 11.42 5.94
C LEU A 8 16.78 10.92 4.50
N ILE A 9 15.86 11.33 3.60
CA ILE A 9 15.95 10.96 2.19
C ILE A 9 17.18 11.58 1.51
N ARG A 10 17.57 12.81 1.89
CA ARG A 10 18.74 13.49 1.29
C ARG A 10 20.08 12.92 1.77
N GLU A 11 20.17 12.58 3.05
CA GLU A 11 21.43 12.25 3.73
C GLU A 11 21.79 10.77 3.68
N HIS A 12 20.82 9.88 3.37
CA HIS A 12 21.00 8.43 3.34
C HIS A 12 20.87 7.88 1.93
N ASP A 13 21.42 6.69 1.68
CA ASP A 13 21.46 6.09 0.36
C ASP A 13 20.78 4.72 0.26
N ARG A 14 20.64 3.97 1.38
CA ARG A 14 20.05 2.62 1.38
C ARG A 14 18.75 2.61 2.15
N PHE A 15 17.67 2.28 1.44
CA PHE A 15 16.31 2.29 1.97
C PHE A 15 15.68 0.92 1.89
N PHE A 16 15.07 0.50 2.95
CA PHE A 16 14.21 -0.66 2.99
C PHE A 16 12.76 -0.21 3.21
N ILE A 17 11.84 -0.69 2.39
CA ILE A 17 10.41 -0.34 2.46
C ILE A 17 9.60 -1.60 2.67
N ILE A 18 8.77 -1.61 3.70
CA ILE A 18 7.89 -2.72 4.06
C ILE A 18 6.48 -2.22 4.34
N THR A 19 5.50 -3.06 4.06
CA THR A 19 4.10 -2.84 4.41
C THR A 19 3.51 -4.08 5.09
N HIS A 20 2.22 -4.03 5.42
CA HIS A 20 1.55 -5.09 6.18
C HIS A 20 1.35 -6.39 5.38
N ILE A 21 1.12 -7.50 6.13
CA ILE A 21 0.69 -8.77 5.55
C ILE A 21 -0.61 -8.60 4.76
N ARG A 22 -0.74 -9.36 3.65
CA ARG A 22 -1.86 -9.25 2.71
C ARG A 22 -2.05 -7.80 2.24
N PRO A 23 -1.02 -7.22 1.59
CA PRO A 23 -1.05 -5.82 1.20
C PRO A 23 -2.25 -5.53 0.31
N ASP A 24 -2.92 -4.43 0.58
CA ASP A 24 -3.99 -3.90 -0.24
C ASP A 24 -3.49 -2.80 -1.20
N GLY A 25 -4.43 -2.05 -1.79
CA GLY A 25 -4.06 -1.04 -2.77
C GLY A 25 -3.34 0.16 -2.18
N ASP A 26 -3.65 0.55 -0.92
CA ASP A 26 -2.95 1.66 -0.26
C ASP A 26 -1.55 1.25 0.15
N ALA A 27 -1.41 0.09 0.78
CA ALA A 27 -0.13 -0.48 1.17
C ALA A 27 0.84 -0.62 0.00
N LEU A 28 0.41 -1.32 -1.06
CA LEU A 28 1.26 -1.59 -2.22
C LEU A 28 1.50 -0.34 -3.07
N GLY A 29 0.46 0.47 -3.31
CA GLY A 29 0.60 1.70 -4.08
C GLY A 29 1.53 2.70 -3.39
N SER A 30 1.43 2.86 -2.08
CA SER A 30 2.34 3.69 -1.28
C SER A 30 3.78 3.20 -1.35
N GLN A 31 3.99 1.87 -1.23
CA GLN A 31 5.31 1.25 -1.32
C GLN A 31 5.95 1.46 -2.69
N LEU A 32 5.22 1.22 -3.77
CA LEU A 32 5.71 1.38 -5.14
C LEU A 32 5.99 2.84 -5.48
N ALA A 33 5.11 3.76 -5.08
CA ALA A 33 5.31 5.18 -5.33
C ALA A 33 6.57 5.73 -4.63
N LEU A 34 6.73 5.42 -3.35
CA LEU A 34 7.92 5.83 -2.59
C LEU A 34 9.19 5.15 -3.11
N GLY A 35 9.12 3.85 -3.39
CA GLY A 35 10.27 3.10 -3.91
C GLY A 35 10.76 3.66 -5.23
N ARG A 36 9.84 3.88 -6.19
CA ARG A 36 10.17 4.48 -7.48
C ARG A 36 10.73 5.90 -7.37
N PHE A 37 10.13 6.70 -6.48
CA PHE A 37 10.61 8.05 -6.22
C PHE A 37 12.06 8.05 -5.71
N LEU A 38 12.39 7.21 -4.73
CA LEU A 38 13.74 7.07 -4.19
C LEU A 38 14.73 6.56 -5.25
N GLU A 39 14.34 5.58 -6.08
CA GLU A 39 15.16 5.12 -7.21
C GLU A 39 15.50 6.27 -8.18
N LYS A 40 14.52 7.15 -8.48
CA LYS A 40 14.75 8.33 -9.36
C LYS A 40 15.68 9.36 -8.74
N LEU A 41 15.77 9.40 -7.41
CA LEU A 41 16.76 10.19 -6.68
C LEU A 41 18.16 9.51 -6.63
N GLY A 42 18.31 8.34 -7.26
CA GLY A 42 19.56 7.58 -7.29
C GLY A 42 19.83 6.77 -6.04
N LYS A 43 18.81 6.52 -5.20
CA LYS A 43 18.93 5.74 -3.97
C LYS A 43 18.82 4.23 -4.24
N GLN A 44 19.41 3.43 -3.35
CA GLN A 44 19.27 1.98 -3.35
C GLN A 44 18.02 1.63 -2.52
N VAL A 45 17.10 0.89 -3.13
CA VAL A 45 15.80 0.58 -2.51
C VAL A 45 15.58 -0.92 -2.54
N ALA A 46 15.24 -1.48 -1.38
CA ALA A 46 14.74 -2.84 -1.25
C ALA A 46 13.26 -2.78 -0.81
N MET A 47 12.39 -3.43 -1.55
CA MET A 47 10.97 -3.60 -1.21
C MET A 47 10.72 -5.07 -0.93
N ILE A 48 10.58 -5.45 0.35
CA ILE A 48 10.42 -6.86 0.74
C ILE A 48 9.26 -6.96 1.73
N ASN A 49 8.28 -7.79 1.43
CA ASN A 49 7.09 -8.02 2.24
C ASN A 49 7.01 -9.47 2.74
N SER A 50 6.19 -9.70 3.75
CA SER A 50 5.88 -11.07 4.21
C SER A 50 5.00 -11.84 3.22
N ASP A 51 4.16 -11.13 2.46
CA ASP A 51 3.24 -11.70 1.47
C ASP A 51 3.44 -11.07 0.09
N ALA A 52 3.11 -11.84 -0.95
CA ALA A 52 3.15 -11.38 -2.32
C ALA A 52 2.05 -10.33 -2.60
N PRO A 53 2.27 -9.44 -3.60
CA PRO A 53 1.20 -8.63 -4.15
C PRO A 53 0.00 -9.49 -4.56
N PRO A 54 -1.25 -9.10 -4.22
CA PRO A 54 -2.42 -9.85 -4.64
C PRO A 54 -2.65 -9.73 -6.15
N TYR A 55 -3.28 -10.74 -6.75
CA TYR A 55 -3.47 -10.87 -8.21
C TYR A 55 -4.13 -9.68 -8.90
N ASN A 56 -4.96 -8.93 -8.16
CA ASN A 56 -5.64 -7.74 -8.68
C ASN A 56 -4.79 -6.46 -8.59
N LEU A 57 -3.58 -6.57 -8.05
CA LEU A 57 -2.60 -5.48 -7.94
C LEU A 57 -1.25 -5.85 -8.60
N ASP A 58 -1.10 -7.09 -9.11
CA ASP A 58 0.12 -7.58 -9.75
C ASP A 58 0.48 -6.87 -11.08
N TRP A 59 -0.48 -6.14 -11.63
CA TRP A 59 -0.35 -5.33 -12.83
C TRP A 59 0.30 -3.94 -12.58
N LEU A 60 0.39 -3.51 -11.32
CA LEU A 60 0.98 -2.21 -10.99
C LEU A 60 2.44 -2.17 -11.43
N PRO A 61 2.88 -1.08 -12.10
CA PRO A 61 4.27 -0.92 -12.49
C PRO A 61 5.21 -1.04 -11.29
N GLY A 62 6.21 -1.89 -11.39
CA GLY A 62 7.17 -2.13 -10.32
C GLY A 62 6.76 -3.19 -9.29
N SER A 63 5.54 -3.77 -9.39
CA SER A 63 5.09 -4.82 -8.47
C SER A 63 5.99 -6.07 -8.50
N GLU A 64 6.64 -6.33 -9.64
CA GLU A 64 7.61 -7.41 -9.80
C GLU A 64 8.92 -7.21 -9.02
N LYS A 65 9.18 -5.99 -8.54
CA LYS A 65 10.33 -5.66 -7.69
C LYS A 65 10.05 -5.88 -6.21
N VAL A 66 8.79 -6.09 -5.84
CA VAL A 66 8.41 -6.38 -4.46
C VAL A 66 8.68 -7.85 -4.18
N GLU A 67 9.72 -8.11 -3.43
CA GLU A 67 10.11 -9.46 -3.06
C GLU A 67 9.25 -10.00 -1.91
N VAL A 68 8.99 -11.32 -1.95
CA VAL A 68 8.48 -12.03 -0.78
C VAL A 68 9.66 -12.56 0.02
N TYR A 69 9.67 -12.29 1.29
CA TYR A 69 10.75 -12.75 2.16
C TYR A 69 10.75 -14.27 2.28
N ASP A 70 11.82 -14.90 1.84
CA ASP A 70 12.08 -16.33 1.95
C ASP A 70 13.29 -16.67 2.84
N GLY A 71 13.96 -15.64 3.39
CA GLY A 71 15.14 -15.77 4.21
C GLY A 71 16.44 -15.84 3.42
N ALA A 72 16.43 -15.49 2.13
CA ALA A 72 17.64 -15.39 1.32
C ALA A 72 18.66 -14.44 1.97
N LEU A 73 19.95 -14.74 1.78
CA LEU A 73 21.05 -13.93 2.35
C LEU A 73 20.97 -12.48 1.86
N SER A 74 20.74 -12.27 0.57
CA SER A 74 20.59 -10.94 -0.04
C SER A 74 19.47 -10.10 0.59
N GLN A 75 18.32 -10.73 0.91
CA GLN A 75 17.22 -10.06 1.58
C GLN A 75 17.56 -9.66 3.01
N ARG A 76 18.26 -10.55 3.74
CA ARG A 76 18.73 -10.24 5.09
C ARG A 76 19.75 -9.11 5.09
N GLU A 77 20.68 -9.13 4.15
CA GLU A 77 21.67 -8.06 3.97
C GLU A 77 20.97 -6.73 3.66
N ALA A 78 20.03 -6.72 2.71
CA ALA A 78 19.27 -5.52 2.36
C ALA A 78 18.51 -4.90 3.55
N ILE A 79 17.95 -5.75 4.44
CA ILE A 79 17.26 -5.28 5.66
C ILE A 79 18.25 -4.75 6.70
N LEU A 80 19.37 -5.47 6.92
CA LEU A 80 20.33 -5.15 7.98
C LEU A 80 21.24 -3.97 7.61
N GLU A 81 21.52 -3.78 6.33
CA GLU A 81 22.38 -2.71 5.82
C GLU A 81 21.61 -1.44 5.45
N ALA A 82 20.29 -1.43 5.55
CA ALA A 82 19.49 -0.25 5.31
C ALA A 82 19.88 0.87 6.30
N ASP A 83 19.98 2.09 5.78
CA ASP A 83 20.19 3.28 6.61
C ASP A 83 18.84 3.74 7.21
N VAL A 84 17.76 3.59 6.42
CA VAL A 84 16.40 3.97 6.80
C VAL A 84 15.44 2.86 6.42
N VAL A 85 14.53 2.51 7.31
CA VAL A 85 13.39 1.62 7.08
C VAL A 85 12.12 2.44 7.06
N PHE A 86 11.39 2.38 5.96
CA PHE A 86 10.02 2.89 5.88
C PHE A 86 9.02 1.77 6.14
N VAL A 87 8.22 1.93 7.18
CA VAL A 87 7.05 1.08 7.45
C VAL A 87 5.82 1.85 7.00
N LEU A 88 5.08 1.29 6.06
CA LEU A 88 3.97 1.97 5.39
C LEU A 88 2.64 1.28 5.70
N ASP A 89 1.62 2.09 5.94
CA ASP A 89 0.23 1.68 6.05
C ASP A 89 -0.05 0.67 7.17
N THR A 90 0.80 0.64 8.15
CA THR A 90 0.61 -0.12 9.40
C THR A 90 1.51 0.40 10.49
N ASN A 91 0.99 0.45 11.70
CA ASN A 91 1.70 0.91 12.90
C ASN A 91 1.87 -0.18 13.96
N ASP A 92 1.61 -1.44 13.60
CA ASP A 92 1.61 -2.62 14.46
C ASP A 92 2.67 -3.63 13.95
N GLU A 93 3.60 -4.05 14.82
CA GLU A 93 4.67 -5.01 14.51
C GLU A 93 4.10 -6.34 14.00
N ASP A 94 3.02 -6.83 14.59
CA ASP A 94 2.42 -8.12 14.24
C ASP A 94 1.90 -8.11 12.79
N ARG A 95 1.48 -6.96 12.30
CA ARG A 95 1.02 -6.79 10.91
C ARG A 95 2.15 -6.83 9.87
N LEU A 96 3.41 -6.72 10.29
CA LEU A 96 4.56 -6.96 9.41
C LEU A 96 4.88 -8.45 9.23
N GLY A 97 4.11 -9.32 9.90
CA GLY A 97 4.28 -10.77 9.84
C GLY A 97 5.63 -11.21 10.42
N HIS A 98 6.25 -12.18 9.79
CA HIS A 98 7.52 -12.75 10.30
C HIS A 98 8.72 -11.80 10.17
N LEU A 99 8.58 -10.67 9.47
CA LEU A 99 9.62 -9.65 9.38
C LEU A 99 9.58 -8.63 10.53
N GLY A 100 8.46 -8.48 11.23
CA GLY A 100 8.26 -7.43 12.24
C GLY A 100 9.38 -7.36 13.26
N SER A 101 9.72 -8.47 13.91
CA SER A 101 10.78 -8.51 14.91
C SER A 101 12.18 -8.26 14.33
N THR A 102 12.42 -8.56 13.05
CA THR A 102 13.68 -8.26 12.38
C THR A 102 13.77 -6.76 12.11
N VAL A 103 12.73 -6.17 11.54
CA VAL A 103 12.65 -4.73 11.28
C VAL A 103 12.81 -3.91 12.55
N ARG A 104 12.12 -4.28 13.61
CA ARG A 104 12.21 -3.59 14.89
C ARG A 104 13.63 -3.59 15.49
N LYS A 105 14.41 -4.64 15.24
CA LYS A 105 15.76 -4.82 15.82
C LYS A 105 16.89 -4.27 14.95
N THR A 106 16.62 -3.76 13.75
CA THR A 106 17.66 -3.14 12.92
C THR A 106 18.21 -1.88 13.60
N ASP A 107 19.44 -1.51 13.27
CA ASP A 107 20.04 -0.24 13.69
C ASP A 107 19.60 0.93 12.77
N ALA A 108 18.89 0.66 11.67
CA ALA A 108 18.36 1.65 10.75
C ALA A 108 17.38 2.62 11.45
N VAL A 109 17.27 3.83 10.93
CA VAL A 109 16.21 4.78 11.35
C VAL A 109 14.85 4.27 10.89
N LYS A 110 13.92 4.04 11.80
CA LYS A 110 12.57 3.51 11.52
C LYS A 110 11.60 4.67 11.36
N VAL A 111 11.14 4.85 10.15
CA VAL A 111 10.15 5.87 9.79
C VAL A 111 8.81 5.19 9.56
N LEU A 112 7.80 5.61 10.30
CA LEU A 112 6.42 5.20 10.10
C LEU A 112 5.70 6.23 9.24
N ILE A 113 5.05 5.80 8.16
CA ILE A 113 4.12 6.64 7.38
C ILE A 113 2.78 5.93 7.34
N ASP A 114 1.79 6.49 8.05
CA ASP A 114 0.53 5.79 8.29
C ASP A 114 -0.63 6.75 8.58
N HIS A 115 -1.85 6.31 8.34
CA HIS A 115 -3.06 7.06 8.68
C HIS A 115 -3.93 6.37 9.75
N HIS A 116 -3.51 5.22 10.26
CA HIS A 116 -4.21 4.52 11.33
C HIS A 116 -3.95 5.15 12.71
N MET A 117 -4.85 4.87 13.66
CA MET A 117 -4.74 5.38 15.03
C MET A 117 -3.81 4.51 15.89
N GLU A 118 -3.32 5.08 16.99
CA GLU A 118 -2.60 4.37 18.06
C GLU A 118 -1.32 3.66 17.61
N PRO A 119 -0.33 4.40 17.05
CA PRO A 119 0.93 3.79 16.64
C PRO A 119 1.71 3.25 17.84
N GLU A 120 2.38 2.11 17.65
CA GLU A 120 3.35 1.60 18.61
C GLU A 120 4.54 2.55 18.76
N ALA A 121 5.20 2.52 19.94
CA ALA A 121 6.20 3.51 20.34
C ALA A 121 7.65 3.19 19.90
N TRP A 122 7.88 2.23 18.99
CA TRP A 122 9.23 1.81 18.59
C TRP A 122 9.78 2.51 17.33
N PHE A 123 8.98 3.34 16.70
CA PHE A 123 9.39 4.14 15.54
C PHE A 123 10.17 5.38 15.96
N ASP A 124 11.27 5.66 15.25
CA ASP A 124 12.13 6.83 15.53
C ASP A 124 11.47 8.12 14.98
N VAL A 125 10.83 8.02 13.80
CA VAL A 125 10.16 9.15 13.14
C VAL A 125 8.74 8.75 12.71
N PRO A 126 7.72 8.94 13.55
CA PRO A 126 6.33 8.68 13.19
C PRO A 126 5.73 9.85 12.40
N PHE A 127 5.35 9.59 11.15
CA PHE A 127 4.51 10.48 10.34
C PHE A 127 3.10 9.88 10.23
N VAL A 128 2.32 10.07 11.26
CA VAL A 128 0.96 9.53 11.36
C VAL A 128 -0.05 10.66 11.32
N ARG A 129 -1.07 10.52 10.45
CA ARG A 129 -2.18 11.46 10.36
C ARG A 129 -3.50 10.72 10.11
N ASN A 130 -4.27 10.49 11.16
CA ASN A 130 -5.54 9.77 11.11
C ASN A 130 -6.67 10.50 10.33
N THR A 131 -6.45 11.75 9.94
CA THR A 131 -7.36 12.49 9.05
C THR A 131 -6.96 12.41 7.57
N ALA A 132 -5.81 11.81 7.26
CA ALA A 132 -5.42 11.53 5.89
C ALA A 132 -6.33 10.45 5.30
N ALA A 133 -6.63 10.58 4.02
CA ALA A 133 -7.56 9.69 3.35
C ALA A 133 -6.95 8.32 3.02
N ALA A 134 -5.62 8.26 2.99
CA ALA A 134 -4.82 7.09 2.64
C ALA A 134 -3.36 7.37 2.98
N THR A 135 -2.55 6.34 3.21
CA THR A 135 -1.10 6.46 3.32
C THR A 135 -0.49 7.02 2.03
N GLY A 136 -1.03 6.65 0.86
CA GLY A 136 -0.62 7.21 -0.43
C GLY A 136 -0.75 8.73 -0.52
N SER A 137 -1.69 9.35 0.20
CA SER A 137 -1.79 10.81 0.25
C SER A 137 -0.63 11.45 1.05
N LEU A 138 -0.11 10.76 2.07
CA LEU A 138 1.06 11.20 2.82
C LEU A 138 2.35 11.03 2.00
N ILE A 139 2.45 9.96 1.22
CA ILE A 139 3.55 9.75 0.27
C ILE A 139 3.55 10.85 -0.79
N TYR A 140 2.38 11.19 -1.35
CA TYR A 140 2.28 12.32 -2.29
C TYR A 140 2.80 13.63 -1.67
N GLU A 141 2.45 13.96 -0.43
CA GLU A 141 2.94 15.15 0.27
C GLU A 141 4.47 15.17 0.42
N ILE A 142 5.09 14.02 0.66
CA ILE A 142 6.57 13.90 0.74
C ILE A 142 7.20 14.16 -0.62
N ILE A 143 6.65 13.55 -1.68
CA ILE A 143 7.13 13.72 -3.05
C ILE A 143 6.97 15.17 -3.52
N ASP A 144 5.77 15.76 -3.29
CA ASP A 144 5.49 17.14 -3.67
C ASP A 144 6.42 18.15 -2.95
N ALA A 145 6.69 17.92 -1.66
CA ALA A 145 7.60 18.77 -0.88
C ALA A 145 9.07 18.60 -1.27
N MET A 146 9.46 17.49 -1.88
CA MET A 146 10.86 17.21 -2.21
C MET A 146 11.20 17.54 -3.66
N ASP A 147 10.52 16.92 -4.60
CA ASP A 147 10.61 17.16 -6.04
C ASP A 147 9.41 16.60 -6.82
N PRO A 148 8.34 17.37 -6.98
CA PRO A 148 7.15 16.93 -7.69
C PRO A 148 7.39 16.69 -9.20
N SER A 149 8.48 17.17 -9.77
CA SER A 149 8.81 16.94 -11.19
C SER A 149 9.19 15.50 -11.49
N LEU A 150 9.46 14.71 -10.43
CA LEU A 150 9.77 13.28 -10.56
C LEU A 150 8.53 12.38 -10.64
N ILE A 151 7.32 12.93 -10.44
CA ILE A 151 6.08 12.17 -10.62
C ILE A 151 5.91 11.84 -12.10
N ASP A 152 6.19 10.58 -12.45
CA ASP A 152 5.94 9.99 -13.76
C ASP A 152 4.67 9.12 -13.74
N ALA A 153 4.34 8.51 -14.86
CA ALA A 153 3.17 7.64 -14.98
C ALA A 153 3.17 6.48 -13.97
N GLU A 154 4.33 5.92 -13.62
CA GLU A 154 4.44 4.81 -12.68
C GLU A 154 4.13 5.27 -11.26
N ILE A 155 4.75 6.36 -10.79
CA ILE A 155 4.49 6.96 -9.47
C ILE A 155 3.03 7.41 -9.38
N ALA A 156 2.53 8.09 -10.41
CA ALA A 156 1.15 8.58 -10.43
C ALA A 156 0.13 7.42 -10.38
N THR A 157 0.35 6.34 -11.14
CA THR A 157 -0.51 5.14 -11.10
C THR A 157 -0.53 4.51 -9.72
N ALA A 158 0.62 4.40 -9.06
CA ALA A 158 0.74 3.84 -7.73
C ALA A 158 0.03 4.72 -6.68
N LEU A 159 0.27 6.04 -6.68
CA LEU A 159 -0.40 6.99 -5.78
C LEU A 159 -1.92 7.03 -6.00
N TYR A 160 -2.35 7.06 -7.27
CA TYR A 160 -3.78 7.05 -7.60
C TYR A 160 -4.44 5.77 -7.10
N THR A 161 -3.80 4.61 -7.30
CA THR A 161 -4.28 3.32 -6.82
C THR A 161 -4.43 3.33 -5.30
N ALA A 162 -3.41 3.76 -4.57
CA ALA A 162 -3.43 3.85 -3.12
C ALA A 162 -4.63 4.66 -2.63
N ILE A 163 -4.74 5.89 -3.09
CA ILE A 163 -5.79 6.81 -2.63
C ILE A 163 -7.19 6.35 -3.09
N MET A 164 -7.34 5.84 -4.31
CA MET A 164 -8.62 5.38 -4.83
C MET A 164 -9.15 4.17 -4.04
N THR A 165 -8.30 3.21 -3.73
CA THR A 165 -8.74 2.00 -3.03
C THR A 165 -9.20 2.29 -1.63
N ASP A 166 -8.43 3.07 -0.87
CA ASP A 166 -8.72 3.36 0.52
C ASP A 166 -9.85 4.38 0.74
N THR A 167 -10.20 5.13 -0.31
CA THR A 167 -11.36 6.03 -0.32
C THR A 167 -12.63 5.40 -0.90
N GLY A 168 -12.61 4.10 -1.19
CA GLY A 168 -13.71 3.39 -1.82
C GLY A 168 -14.13 4.04 -3.15
N SER A 169 -13.16 4.37 -4.01
CA SER A 169 -13.34 5.15 -5.24
C SER A 169 -13.93 6.53 -4.97
N PHE A 170 -13.34 7.23 -4.00
CA PHE A 170 -13.68 8.62 -3.62
C PHE A 170 -15.09 8.81 -3.05
N ARG A 171 -15.69 7.77 -2.45
CA ARG A 171 -17.06 7.80 -1.92
C ARG A 171 -17.14 7.97 -0.41
N TYR A 172 -16.04 7.76 0.32
CA TYR A 172 -16.06 7.81 1.78
C TYR A 172 -16.07 9.24 2.31
N SER A 173 -16.55 9.41 3.55
CA SER A 173 -16.81 10.73 4.16
C SER A 173 -15.55 11.55 4.45
N HIS A 174 -14.38 10.91 4.48
CA HIS A 174 -13.09 11.60 4.68
C HIS A 174 -12.47 12.13 3.38
N VAL A 175 -13.13 11.96 2.24
CA VAL A 175 -12.71 12.56 0.97
C VAL A 175 -12.99 14.06 0.99
N THR A 176 -11.93 14.85 0.85
CA THR A 176 -11.99 16.32 0.94
C THR A 176 -11.76 16.98 -0.42
N PRO A 177 -12.13 18.28 -0.59
CA PRO A 177 -11.76 19.04 -1.79
C PRO A 177 -10.24 19.11 -2.02
N ASP A 178 -9.44 19.14 -0.95
CA ASP A 178 -7.97 19.15 -1.09
C ASP A 178 -7.42 17.82 -1.61
N LEU A 179 -8.01 16.70 -1.19
CA LEU A 179 -7.68 15.40 -1.76
C LEU A 179 -7.98 15.36 -3.27
N HIS A 180 -9.13 15.89 -3.71
CA HIS A 180 -9.44 15.95 -5.14
C HIS A 180 -8.48 16.83 -5.92
N ARG A 181 -7.93 17.91 -5.32
CA ARG A 181 -6.88 18.71 -5.95
C ARG A 181 -5.57 17.95 -6.08
N ALA A 182 -5.18 17.21 -5.03
CA ALA A 182 -4.02 16.31 -5.08
C ALA A 182 -4.18 15.24 -6.17
N ILE A 183 -5.36 14.63 -6.27
CA ILE A 183 -5.67 13.67 -7.35
C ILE A 183 -5.57 14.32 -8.74
N ALA A 184 -6.10 15.52 -8.91
CA ALA A 184 -6.00 16.23 -10.19
C ALA A 184 -4.53 16.49 -10.57
N ASP A 185 -3.70 16.92 -9.61
CA ASP A 185 -2.26 17.13 -9.83
C ASP A 185 -1.52 15.83 -10.16
N ILE A 186 -1.84 14.72 -9.46
CA ILE A 186 -1.27 13.40 -9.73
C ILE A 186 -1.60 12.94 -11.16
N LEU A 187 -2.86 13.09 -11.60
CA LEU A 187 -3.30 12.71 -12.94
C LEU A 187 -2.61 13.57 -14.01
N GLU A 188 -2.51 14.88 -13.79
CA GLU A 188 -1.89 15.81 -14.72
C GLU A 188 -0.39 15.55 -14.88
N ARG A 189 0.35 15.37 -13.76
CA ARG A 189 1.80 15.12 -13.79
C ARG A 189 2.15 13.78 -14.40
N GLY A 190 1.39 12.74 -14.05
CA GLY A 190 1.62 11.40 -14.56
C GLY A 190 1.13 11.17 -15.97
N ASP A 191 0.31 12.08 -16.52
CA ASP A 191 -0.39 11.90 -17.80
C ASP A 191 -1.11 10.54 -17.86
N ILE A 192 -1.87 10.22 -16.80
CA ILE A 192 -2.55 8.93 -16.63
C ILE A 192 -4.07 9.07 -16.67
N GLU A 193 -4.74 8.00 -17.09
CA GLU A 193 -6.19 7.90 -17.12
C GLU A 193 -6.72 7.08 -15.94
N PRO A 194 -7.77 7.54 -15.22
CA PRO A 194 -8.37 6.80 -14.09
C PRO A 194 -9.03 5.47 -14.47
N ALA A 195 -9.68 5.42 -15.65
CA ALA A 195 -10.51 4.29 -16.03
C ALA A 195 -9.74 2.95 -16.09
N PRO A 196 -8.58 2.84 -16.75
CA PRO A 196 -7.81 1.59 -16.78
C PRO A 196 -7.39 1.11 -15.38
N ILE A 197 -7.08 2.05 -14.46
CA ILE A 197 -6.70 1.72 -13.09
C ILE A 197 -7.88 1.11 -12.35
N HIS A 198 -9.05 1.76 -12.43
CA HIS A 198 -10.28 1.26 -11.81
C HIS A 198 -10.67 -0.13 -12.36
N GLU A 199 -10.64 -0.30 -13.67
CA GLU A 199 -10.98 -1.56 -14.34
C GLU A 199 -10.08 -2.72 -13.87
N ASN A 200 -8.77 -2.50 -13.79
CA ASN A 200 -7.83 -3.51 -13.33
C ASN A 200 -8.09 -3.95 -11.89
N ILE A 201 -8.49 -3.03 -11.00
CA ILE A 201 -8.69 -3.33 -9.58
C ILE A 201 -10.06 -3.95 -9.31
N TYR A 202 -11.13 -3.37 -9.89
CA TYR A 202 -12.50 -3.72 -9.52
C TYR A 202 -13.23 -4.59 -10.52
N ASP A 203 -12.88 -4.53 -11.81
CA ASP A 203 -13.61 -5.20 -12.88
C ASP A 203 -12.91 -6.46 -13.40
N ARG A 204 -11.61 -6.64 -13.12
CA ARG A 204 -10.86 -7.89 -13.37
C ARG A 204 -11.30 -8.99 -12.40
N LYS A 205 -12.36 -9.69 -12.74
CA LYS A 205 -12.86 -10.81 -11.93
C LYS A 205 -12.59 -12.14 -12.60
N SER A 206 -12.01 -13.08 -11.84
CA SER A 206 -11.81 -14.44 -12.34
C SER A 206 -13.16 -15.18 -12.48
N MET A 207 -13.29 -16.07 -13.47
CA MET A 207 -14.47 -16.92 -13.60
C MET A 207 -14.72 -17.79 -12.36
N PRO A 208 -13.71 -18.39 -11.70
CA PRO A 208 -13.88 -19.03 -10.40
C PRO A 208 -14.50 -18.12 -9.34
N GLY A 209 -13.96 -16.91 -9.20
CA GLY A 209 -14.48 -15.91 -8.26
C GLY A 209 -15.93 -15.50 -8.54
N LEU A 210 -16.30 -15.29 -9.83
CA LEU A 210 -17.68 -15.00 -10.22
C LEU A 210 -18.63 -16.16 -9.92
N ARG A 211 -18.19 -17.42 -10.12
CA ARG A 211 -18.97 -18.62 -9.77
C ARG A 211 -19.18 -18.73 -8.26
N LEU A 212 -18.13 -18.44 -7.47
CA LEU A 212 -18.24 -18.43 -6.01
C LEU A 212 -19.19 -17.33 -5.53
N LEU A 213 -19.07 -16.12 -6.09
CA LEU A 213 -20.00 -15.01 -5.81
C LEU A 213 -21.43 -15.40 -6.10
N GLY A 214 -21.72 -15.99 -7.25
CA GLY A 214 -23.06 -16.45 -7.62
C GLY A 214 -23.62 -17.48 -6.62
N ARG A 215 -22.81 -18.43 -6.17
CA ARG A 215 -23.20 -19.38 -5.11
C ARG A 215 -23.45 -18.70 -3.78
N MET A 216 -22.65 -17.72 -3.41
CA MET A 216 -22.79 -16.95 -2.18
C MET A 216 -24.09 -16.13 -2.20
N LEU A 217 -24.38 -15.42 -3.29
CA LEU A 217 -25.60 -14.62 -3.46
C LEU A 217 -26.87 -15.47 -3.36
N ASN A 218 -26.90 -16.66 -3.95
CA ASN A 218 -28.03 -17.60 -3.86
C ASN A 218 -28.27 -18.13 -2.44
N ARG A 219 -27.35 -17.93 -1.51
CA ARG A 219 -27.44 -18.38 -0.11
C ARG A 219 -27.69 -17.26 0.88
N ILE A 220 -27.92 -16.04 0.41
CA ILE A 220 -28.23 -14.92 1.30
C ILE A 220 -29.47 -15.24 2.12
N ARG A 221 -29.38 -15.03 3.41
CA ARG A 221 -30.46 -15.13 4.39
C ARG A 221 -30.59 -13.83 5.14
N THR A 222 -31.79 -13.51 5.56
CA THR A 222 -32.06 -12.32 6.35
C THR A 222 -32.50 -12.68 7.78
N ARG A 223 -32.24 -11.77 8.71
CA ARG A 223 -32.69 -11.82 10.11
C ARG A 223 -33.13 -10.42 10.55
N HIS A 224 -33.76 -10.33 11.70
CA HIS A 224 -34.22 -9.09 12.29
C HIS A 224 -35.06 -8.26 11.30
N ASN A 225 -36.11 -8.89 10.74
CA ASN A 225 -37.01 -8.23 9.77
C ASN A 225 -36.29 -7.60 8.58
N GLY A 226 -35.24 -8.27 8.09
CA GLY A 226 -34.48 -7.80 6.92
C GLY A 226 -33.34 -6.81 7.23
N GLN A 227 -33.15 -6.45 8.49
CA GLN A 227 -32.07 -5.50 8.88
C GLN A 227 -30.67 -6.12 8.81
N VAL A 228 -30.57 -7.44 8.89
CA VAL A 228 -29.30 -8.18 8.78
C VAL A 228 -29.41 -9.16 7.62
N ALA A 229 -28.50 -9.07 6.66
CA ALA A 229 -28.32 -10.06 5.60
C ALA A 229 -26.97 -10.75 5.76
N TYR A 230 -26.92 -12.07 5.61
CA TYR A 230 -25.67 -12.84 5.70
C TYR A 230 -25.66 -14.01 4.72
N SER A 231 -24.48 -14.41 4.34
CA SER A 231 -24.22 -15.65 3.60
C SER A 231 -22.98 -16.33 4.19
N VAL A 232 -22.86 -17.64 3.95
CA VAL A 232 -21.72 -18.43 4.43
C VAL A 232 -21.01 -19.02 3.23
N VAL A 233 -19.72 -18.71 3.09
CA VAL A 233 -18.81 -19.38 2.16
C VAL A 233 -18.17 -20.55 2.89
N THR A 234 -18.32 -21.75 2.34
CA THR A 234 -17.70 -22.96 2.89
C THR A 234 -16.49 -23.35 2.05
N GLN A 235 -15.52 -24.07 2.64
CA GLN A 235 -14.36 -24.58 1.90
C GLN A 235 -14.79 -25.36 0.66
N ARG A 236 -15.81 -26.21 0.78
CA ARG A 236 -16.37 -26.95 -0.37
C ARG A 236 -16.81 -26.05 -1.51
N MET A 237 -17.37 -24.85 -1.23
CA MET A 237 -17.75 -23.92 -2.28
C MET A 237 -16.53 -23.34 -3.00
N VAL A 238 -15.46 -23.07 -2.28
CA VAL A 238 -14.17 -22.64 -2.85
C VAL A 238 -13.61 -23.76 -3.74
N ASP A 239 -13.48 -24.96 -3.20
CA ASP A 239 -12.95 -26.12 -3.92
C ASP A 239 -13.74 -26.43 -5.18
N ASP A 240 -15.08 -26.45 -5.10
CA ASP A 240 -15.97 -26.73 -6.24
C ASP A 240 -15.93 -25.67 -7.34
N THR A 241 -15.54 -24.43 -7.02
CA THR A 241 -15.47 -23.32 -7.97
C THR A 241 -14.07 -23.08 -8.49
N GLY A 242 -13.07 -23.56 -7.78
CA GLY A 242 -11.65 -23.31 -8.03
C GLY A 242 -11.23 -21.87 -7.70
N ALA A 243 -11.94 -21.21 -6.76
CA ALA A 243 -11.73 -19.82 -6.37
C ALA A 243 -10.66 -19.67 -5.30
#